data_e56a59d617340894ba6498482fd9735f
#
_entry.id   e56a59d617340894ba6498482fd9735f
#
_cell.length_a   1.000
_cell.length_b   1.000
_cell.length_c   1.000
_cell.angle_alpha   90.00
_cell.angle_beta   90.00
_cell.angle_gamma   90.00
#
_symmetry.space_group_name_H-M   'P 1'
#
loop_
_entity.id
_entity.type
_entity.pdbx_description
1 polymer ?
#
loop_
_entity_poly.entity_id
_entity_poly.type
_entity_poly.pdbx_seq_one_letter_code
_entity_poly.pdbx_strand_id
1 'polypeptide(L)'
;DSLHTRISQGLKNQKKISQFLFAATLSLGKKNYLNKKMNTFEKLSNKILDKIVRKKVNKRFGGNLKALISGGSALNFEVGLYLTALGLPLLQGYGQTETAPVVSANPPEKIKLHTVGKVFKGTEVKIAQDGEILVRGNNIMNGYWNDPQATSNTIVNGWVHTGDIGEFDEEDYLKITDRKKDIIVNAGGDNISPSRIEAKLDIEPEIAQSMLYGDFKNY
;
A
#
# COMPACT_ATOMS: atom_id res chain seq x y z
N ASP A 1 -5.06 9.57 -1.48
CA ASP A 1 -4.55 10.95 -1.59
C ASP A 1 -5.61 11.99 -1.23
N SER A 2 -6.82 11.94 -1.77
CA SER A 2 -7.87 12.92 -1.45
C SER A 2 -8.19 13.05 0.04
N LEU A 3 -8.14 11.94 0.80
CA LEU A 3 -8.36 11.94 2.24
C LEU A 3 -7.23 12.66 2.99
N HIS A 4 -5.98 12.37 2.66
CA HIS A 4 -4.80 13.06 3.20
C HIS A 4 -4.89 14.56 2.96
N THR A 5 -5.20 14.99 1.73
CA THR A 5 -5.34 16.39 1.35
C THR A 5 -6.46 17.09 2.11
N ARG A 6 -7.65 16.46 2.23
CA ARG A 6 -8.79 17.01 2.98
C ARG A 6 -8.49 17.19 4.46
N ILE A 7 -7.84 16.22 5.10
CA ILE A 7 -7.45 16.33 6.52
C ILE A 7 -6.45 17.46 6.68
N SER A 8 -5.43 17.55 5.82
CA SER A 8 -4.38 18.58 5.88
C SER A 8 -4.93 19.98 5.63
N GLN A 9 -5.84 20.15 4.66
CA GLN A 9 -6.52 21.43 4.40
C GLN A 9 -7.43 21.85 5.57
N GLY A 10 -8.20 20.90 6.12
CA GLY A 10 -9.07 21.17 7.27
C GLY A 10 -8.29 21.60 8.51
N LEU A 11 -7.02 21.20 8.63
CA LEU A 11 -6.15 21.60 9.72
C LEU A 11 -5.67 23.07 9.60
N LYS A 12 -5.40 23.56 8.38
CA LYS A 12 -4.92 24.92 8.14
C LYS A 12 -5.87 25.99 8.75
N ASN A 13 -7.16 25.69 8.81
CA ASN A 13 -8.20 26.60 9.33
C ASN A 13 -8.45 26.43 10.84
N GLN A 14 -7.66 25.60 11.54
CA GLN A 14 -7.82 25.39 13.00
C GLN A 14 -6.95 26.36 13.81
N LYS A 15 -7.29 26.50 15.11
CA LYS A 15 -6.49 27.29 16.07
C LYS A 15 -5.06 26.76 16.16
N LYS A 16 -4.07 27.63 16.36
CA LYS A 16 -2.63 27.27 16.45
C LYS A 16 -2.33 26.13 17.42
N ILE A 17 -3.02 26.08 18.56
CA ILE A 17 -2.89 24.98 19.54
C ILE A 17 -3.32 23.64 18.92
N SER A 18 -4.42 23.60 18.17
CA SER A 18 -4.89 22.39 17.49
C SER A 18 -3.90 21.93 16.42
N GLN A 19 -3.32 22.88 15.67
CA GLN A 19 -2.28 22.59 14.67
C GLN A 19 -1.03 22.01 15.34
N PHE A 20 -0.58 22.59 16.46
CA PHE A 20 0.56 22.06 17.23
C PHE A 20 0.30 20.65 17.77
N LEU A 21 -0.84 20.40 18.40
CA LEU A 21 -1.20 19.06 18.91
C LEU A 21 -1.28 18.02 17.78
N PHE A 22 -1.79 18.42 16.63
CA PHE A 22 -1.85 17.56 15.46
C PHE A 22 -0.47 17.22 14.91
N ALA A 23 0.41 18.22 14.77
CA ALA A 23 1.79 18.03 14.34
C ALA A 23 2.57 17.11 15.30
N ALA A 24 2.41 17.32 16.61
CA ALA A 24 2.99 16.44 17.64
C ALA A 24 2.46 14.99 17.53
N THR A 25 1.14 14.83 17.25
CA THR A 25 0.54 13.51 17.04
C THR A 25 1.13 12.80 15.84
N LEU A 26 1.32 13.49 14.72
CA LEU A 26 1.95 12.93 13.53
C LEU A 26 3.41 12.54 13.80
N SER A 27 4.19 13.43 14.42
CA SER A 27 5.60 13.17 14.72
C SER A 27 5.77 11.93 15.62
N LEU A 28 5.04 11.88 16.75
CA LEU A 28 5.13 10.76 17.67
C LEU A 28 4.51 9.47 17.11
N GLY A 29 3.43 9.59 16.33
CA GLY A 29 2.82 8.45 15.66
C GLY A 29 3.74 7.83 14.61
N LYS A 30 4.38 8.64 13.75
CA LYS A 30 5.38 8.19 12.79
C LYS A 30 6.57 7.52 13.49
N LYS A 31 7.08 8.15 14.57
CA LYS A 31 8.18 7.62 15.38
C LYS A 31 7.83 6.25 15.99
N ASN A 32 6.60 6.11 16.50
CA ASN A 32 6.09 4.86 17.06
C ASN A 32 5.97 3.76 15.99
N TYR A 33 5.37 4.06 14.83
CA TYR A 33 5.24 3.11 13.73
C TYR A 33 6.62 2.61 13.23
N LEU A 34 7.59 3.52 13.09
CA LEU A 34 8.94 3.20 12.64
C LEU A 34 9.82 2.54 13.72
N ASN A 35 9.25 2.15 14.86
CA ASN A 35 9.96 1.56 16.01
C ASN A 35 11.18 2.37 16.47
N LYS A 36 11.19 3.69 16.27
CA LYS A 36 12.25 4.56 16.74
C LYS A 36 12.19 4.72 18.26
N LYS A 37 13.37 4.77 18.91
CA LYS A 37 13.43 4.95 20.37
C LYS A 37 12.67 6.20 20.79
N MET A 38 11.72 6.01 21.74
CA MET A 38 10.96 7.06 22.38
C MET A 38 11.34 7.13 23.86
N ASN A 39 11.61 8.33 24.38
CA ASN A 39 11.83 8.54 25.79
C ASN A 39 10.50 8.45 26.57
N THR A 40 10.59 8.42 27.92
CA THR A 40 9.40 8.25 28.79
C THR A 40 8.37 9.37 28.60
N PHE A 41 8.84 10.61 28.43
CA PHE A 41 7.97 11.78 28.17
C PHE A 41 7.26 11.67 26.83
N GLU A 42 7.92 11.27 25.77
CA GLU A 42 7.31 11.04 24.46
C GLU A 42 6.24 9.94 24.49
N LYS A 43 6.51 8.84 25.20
CA LYS A 43 5.53 7.76 25.40
C LYS A 43 4.28 8.24 26.13
N LEU A 44 4.45 9.02 27.19
CA LEU A 44 3.33 9.61 27.94
C LEU A 44 2.54 10.59 27.07
N SER A 45 3.25 11.50 26.38
CA SER A 45 2.63 12.47 25.46
C SER A 45 1.84 11.76 24.35
N ASN A 46 2.39 10.70 23.77
CA ASN A 46 1.71 9.92 22.73
C ASN A 46 0.39 9.33 23.24
N LYS A 47 0.36 8.78 24.49
CA LYS A 47 -0.88 8.28 25.13
C LYS A 47 -1.91 9.38 25.39
N ILE A 48 -1.46 10.59 25.73
CA ILE A 48 -2.38 11.75 25.90
C ILE A 48 -2.96 12.15 24.55
N LEU A 49 -2.14 12.19 23.49
CA LEU A 49 -2.56 12.52 22.14
C LEU A 49 -3.52 11.49 21.54
N ASP A 50 -3.46 10.22 21.96
CA ASP A 50 -4.46 9.21 21.63
C ASP A 50 -5.86 9.65 22.07
N LYS A 51 -5.98 10.15 23.29
CA LYS A 51 -7.27 10.57 23.85
C LYS A 51 -7.77 11.90 23.28
N ILE A 52 -6.86 12.85 23.03
CA ILE A 52 -7.23 14.23 22.65
C ILE A 52 -7.37 14.36 21.12
N VAL A 53 -6.43 13.81 20.34
CA VAL A 53 -6.37 13.99 18.88
C VAL A 53 -6.94 12.78 18.15
N ARG A 54 -6.34 11.58 18.32
CA ARG A 54 -6.72 10.39 17.55
C ARG A 54 -8.17 9.98 17.80
N LYS A 55 -8.65 10.08 19.06
CA LYS A 55 -10.07 9.84 19.37
C LYS A 55 -11.01 10.83 18.67
N LYS A 56 -10.60 12.11 18.53
CA LYS A 56 -11.38 13.10 17.76
C LYS A 56 -11.36 12.82 16.26
N VAL A 57 -10.21 12.42 15.74
CA VAL A 57 -10.09 12.00 14.32
C VAL A 57 -11.02 10.81 14.09
N ASN A 58 -10.94 9.75 14.90
CA ASN A 58 -11.78 8.56 14.76
C ASN A 58 -13.29 8.90 14.85
N LYS A 59 -13.68 9.81 15.74
CA LYS A 59 -15.09 10.27 15.83
C LYS A 59 -15.61 10.89 14.54
N ARG A 60 -14.77 11.56 13.73
CA ARG A 60 -15.18 12.10 12.42
C ARG A 60 -15.48 11.00 11.41
N PHE A 61 -14.99 9.79 11.65
CA PHE A 61 -15.30 8.56 10.90
C PHE A 61 -16.37 7.71 11.59
N GLY A 62 -17.23 8.32 12.42
CA GLY A 62 -18.31 7.63 13.12
C GLY A 62 -17.92 7.00 14.46
N GLY A 63 -16.64 7.04 14.85
CA GLY A 63 -16.14 6.55 16.15
C GLY A 63 -15.94 5.03 16.26
N ASN A 64 -16.42 4.26 15.29
CA ASN A 64 -16.36 2.80 15.27
C ASN A 64 -15.47 2.24 14.14
N LEU A 65 -14.70 3.11 13.46
CA LEU A 65 -13.80 2.70 12.41
C LEU A 65 -12.72 1.77 12.98
N LYS A 66 -12.69 0.52 12.48
CA LYS A 66 -11.67 -0.46 12.87
C LYS A 66 -10.44 -0.36 11.99
N ALA A 67 -10.63 -0.20 10.68
CA ALA A 67 -9.55 -0.02 9.72
C ALA A 67 -10.08 0.62 8.41
N LEU A 68 -9.18 1.23 7.66
CA LEU A 68 -9.35 1.58 6.25
C LEU A 68 -8.70 0.48 5.43
N ILE A 69 -9.33 0.08 4.33
CA ILE A 69 -8.77 -0.89 3.40
C ILE A 69 -8.31 -0.15 2.15
N SER A 70 -7.08 -0.39 1.73
CA SER A 70 -6.53 0.08 0.46
C SER A 70 -6.16 -1.10 -0.42
N GLY A 71 -6.62 -1.08 -1.66
CA GLY A 71 -6.32 -2.13 -2.66
C GLY A 71 -6.54 -1.60 -4.07
N GLY A 72 -6.11 -2.39 -5.07
CA GLY A 72 -6.27 -2.07 -6.49
C GLY A 72 -5.22 -1.11 -7.07
N SER A 73 -4.42 -0.45 -6.24
CA SER A 73 -3.28 0.36 -6.66
C SER A 73 -2.21 0.43 -5.57
N ALA A 74 -0.99 0.79 -5.95
CA ALA A 74 0.09 1.00 -4.98
C ALA A 74 -0.28 2.13 -4.00
N LEU A 75 -0.11 1.87 -2.72
CA LEU A 75 -0.29 2.88 -1.68
C LEU A 75 0.98 3.70 -1.53
N ASN A 76 0.85 5.02 -1.58
CA ASN A 76 1.95 5.89 -1.19
C ASN A 76 2.26 5.68 0.30
N PHE A 77 3.52 5.32 0.60
CA PHE A 77 3.97 5.00 1.96
C PHE A 77 3.77 6.17 2.93
N GLU A 78 4.07 7.41 2.52
CA GLU A 78 3.92 8.59 3.37
C GLU A 78 2.46 8.87 3.72
N VAL A 79 1.54 8.65 2.77
CA VAL A 79 0.09 8.75 3.00
C VAL A 79 -0.38 7.69 3.99
N GLY A 80 0.07 6.44 3.81
CA GLY A 80 -0.22 5.35 4.74
C GLY A 80 0.29 5.64 6.16
N LEU A 81 1.53 6.10 6.26
CA LEU A 81 2.20 6.46 7.51
C LEU A 81 1.50 7.65 8.20
N TYR A 82 1.06 8.65 7.43
CA TYR A 82 0.29 9.78 7.93
C TYR A 82 -1.04 9.34 8.57
N LEU A 83 -1.82 8.54 7.86
CA LEU A 83 -3.12 8.05 8.36
C LEU A 83 -2.95 7.15 9.58
N THR A 84 -2.00 6.23 9.55
CA THR A 84 -1.69 5.35 10.69
C THR A 84 -1.23 6.15 11.91
N ALA A 85 -0.39 7.18 11.72
CA ALA A 85 0.05 8.06 12.81
C ALA A 85 -1.11 8.84 13.46
N LEU A 86 -2.18 9.11 12.70
CA LEU A 86 -3.42 9.74 13.19
C LEU A 86 -4.39 8.76 13.86
N GLY A 87 -4.03 7.49 13.99
CA GLY A 87 -4.89 6.48 14.60
C GLY A 87 -5.97 5.94 13.65
N LEU A 88 -5.75 6.06 12.34
CA LEU A 88 -6.58 5.46 11.29
C LEU A 88 -5.78 4.29 10.69
N PRO A 89 -5.92 3.06 11.22
CA PRO A 89 -5.18 1.91 10.71
C PRO A 89 -5.52 1.69 9.24
N LEU A 90 -4.51 1.63 8.39
CA LEU A 90 -4.68 1.40 6.96
C LEU A 90 -4.12 0.02 6.61
N LEU A 91 -5.01 -0.88 6.21
CA LEU A 91 -4.67 -2.23 5.78
C LEU A 91 -4.58 -2.23 4.27
N GLN A 92 -3.39 -2.46 3.75
CA GLN A 92 -3.21 -2.67 2.32
C GLN A 92 -3.46 -4.13 1.99
N GLY A 93 -4.22 -4.37 0.91
CA GLY A 93 -4.48 -5.69 0.37
C GLY A 93 -4.17 -5.76 -1.11
N TYR A 94 -4.00 -6.97 -1.60
CA TYR A 94 -3.69 -7.28 -2.99
C TYR A 94 -4.63 -8.34 -3.54
N GLY A 95 -4.92 -8.19 -4.82
CA GLY A 95 -5.61 -9.15 -5.65
C GLY A 95 -6.12 -8.50 -6.92
N GLN A 96 -6.71 -9.32 -7.76
CA GLN A 96 -7.20 -8.98 -9.09
C GLN A 96 -8.59 -9.57 -9.28
N THR A 97 -9.30 -9.13 -10.30
CA THR A 97 -10.61 -9.72 -10.68
C THR A 97 -10.48 -11.23 -10.90
N GLU A 98 -9.38 -11.66 -11.49
CA GLU A 98 -9.00 -13.04 -11.76
C GLU A 98 -8.79 -13.88 -10.49
N THR A 99 -8.70 -13.24 -9.33
CA THR A 99 -8.48 -13.89 -8.01
C THR A 99 -9.62 -13.63 -7.02
N ALA A 100 -10.78 -13.17 -7.44
CA ALA A 100 -12.11 -13.02 -6.81
C ALA A 100 -12.14 -12.35 -5.40
N PRO A 101 -11.77 -11.12 -5.21
CA PRO A 101 -10.70 -10.33 -5.79
C PRO A 101 -9.44 -10.29 -4.90
N VAL A 102 -9.41 -10.96 -3.74
CA VAL A 102 -8.36 -10.73 -2.71
C VAL A 102 -7.49 -11.96 -2.50
N VAL A 103 -6.19 -11.75 -2.62
CA VAL A 103 -5.13 -12.75 -2.40
C VAL A 103 -4.49 -12.59 -1.03
N SER A 104 -4.18 -11.35 -0.64
CA SER A 104 -3.51 -11.05 0.62
C SER A 104 -3.99 -9.72 1.22
N ALA A 105 -3.80 -9.55 2.52
CA ALA A 105 -3.99 -8.27 3.20
C ALA A 105 -3.12 -8.16 4.45
N ASN A 106 -2.80 -6.92 4.84
CA ASN A 106 -2.13 -6.66 6.11
C ASN A 106 -3.03 -7.07 7.28
N PRO A 107 -2.53 -7.88 8.22
CA PRO A 107 -3.25 -8.19 9.45
C PRO A 107 -3.32 -6.94 10.36
N PRO A 108 -4.46 -6.70 11.04
CA PRO A 108 -4.63 -5.53 11.90
C PRO A 108 -3.62 -5.46 13.05
N GLU A 109 -3.13 -6.62 13.52
CA GLU A 109 -2.21 -6.75 14.64
C GLU A 109 -0.80 -6.28 14.30
N LYS A 110 -0.42 -6.40 13.01
CA LYS A 110 0.92 -6.03 12.55
C LYS A 110 0.88 -5.51 11.11
N ILE A 111 0.68 -4.22 10.97
CA ILE A 111 0.59 -3.54 9.68
C ILE A 111 1.99 -3.19 9.18
N LYS A 112 2.35 -3.67 7.99
CA LYS A 112 3.56 -3.30 7.25
C LYS A 112 3.17 -2.53 5.99
N LEU A 113 3.19 -1.21 6.04
CA LEU A 113 2.71 -0.33 4.96
C LEU A 113 3.43 -0.46 3.62
N HIS A 114 4.61 -1.07 3.61
CA HIS A 114 5.37 -1.34 2.37
C HIS A 114 5.08 -2.71 1.78
N THR A 115 4.09 -3.44 2.32
CA THR A 115 3.67 -4.77 1.88
C THR A 115 2.16 -4.79 1.65
N VAL A 116 1.70 -5.80 0.91
CA VAL A 116 0.28 -6.09 0.74
C VAL A 116 -0.21 -7.20 1.68
N GLY A 117 0.58 -7.48 2.72
CA GLY A 117 0.20 -8.35 3.84
C GLY A 117 0.41 -9.84 3.59
N LYS A 118 -0.26 -10.64 4.40
CA LYS A 118 -0.17 -12.10 4.37
C LYS A 118 -1.22 -12.69 3.46
N VAL A 119 -0.87 -13.79 2.80
CA VAL A 119 -1.78 -14.55 1.94
C VAL A 119 -2.92 -15.14 2.77
N PHE A 120 -4.14 -15.07 2.26
CA PHE A 120 -5.30 -15.63 2.92
C PHE A 120 -5.28 -17.16 2.91
N LYS A 121 -5.82 -17.75 3.98
CA LYS A 121 -5.98 -19.20 4.07
C LYS A 121 -6.82 -19.74 2.91
N GLY A 122 -6.34 -20.79 2.25
CA GLY A 122 -6.98 -21.40 1.08
C GLY A 122 -6.54 -20.84 -0.26
N THR A 123 -5.68 -19.81 -0.25
CA THR A 123 -4.98 -19.30 -1.42
C THR A 123 -3.50 -19.66 -1.31
N GLU A 124 -2.91 -20.10 -2.40
CA GLU A 124 -1.49 -20.38 -2.52
C GLU A 124 -0.85 -19.30 -3.40
N VAL A 125 0.31 -18.83 -2.99
CA VAL A 125 1.11 -17.87 -3.74
C VAL A 125 2.53 -18.39 -3.85
N LYS A 126 3.11 -18.32 -5.04
CA LYS A 126 4.54 -18.55 -5.25
C LYS A 126 5.11 -17.47 -6.15
N ILE A 127 6.39 -17.24 -6.02
CA ILE A 127 7.15 -16.33 -6.90
C ILE A 127 7.83 -17.20 -7.95
N ALA A 128 7.60 -16.90 -9.23
CA ALA A 128 8.24 -17.56 -10.34
C ALA A 128 9.71 -17.14 -10.47
N GLN A 129 10.47 -17.82 -11.33
CA GLN A 129 11.90 -17.55 -11.52
C GLN A 129 12.19 -16.12 -12.02
N ASP A 130 11.27 -15.56 -12.78
CA ASP A 130 11.31 -14.17 -13.28
C ASP A 130 10.73 -13.14 -12.31
N GLY A 131 10.38 -13.56 -11.09
CA GLY A 131 9.80 -12.72 -10.05
C GLY A 131 8.28 -12.55 -10.13
N GLU A 132 7.59 -13.15 -11.11
CA GLU A 132 6.15 -13.04 -11.26
C GLU A 132 5.41 -13.72 -10.10
N ILE A 133 4.39 -13.05 -9.56
CA ILE A 133 3.48 -13.58 -8.55
C ILE A 133 2.50 -14.53 -9.24
N LEU A 134 2.50 -15.79 -8.82
CA LEU A 134 1.56 -16.80 -9.29
C LEU A 134 0.60 -17.17 -8.16
N VAL A 135 -0.70 -17.24 -8.49
CA VAL A 135 -1.77 -17.49 -7.51
C VAL A 135 -2.54 -18.76 -7.88
N ARG A 136 -2.81 -19.61 -6.87
CA ARG A 136 -3.68 -20.78 -6.99
C ARG A 136 -4.62 -20.86 -5.80
N GLY A 137 -5.85 -21.34 -6.00
CA GLY A 137 -6.83 -21.53 -4.93
C GLY A 137 -8.25 -21.59 -5.46
N ASN A 138 -9.20 -21.76 -4.55
CA ASN A 138 -10.61 -21.79 -4.90
C ASN A 138 -11.17 -20.40 -5.31
N ASN A 139 -10.38 -19.38 -5.12
CA ASN A 139 -10.70 -17.99 -5.44
C ASN A 139 -10.23 -17.56 -6.84
N ILE A 140 -9.63 -18.42 -7.64
CA ILE A 140 -9.25 -18.06 -9.01
C ILE A 140 -10.48 -18.16 -9.94
N MET A 141 -10.49 -17.32 -10.97
CA MET A 141 -11.55 -17.33 -12.00
C MET A 141 -11.57 -18.66 -12.77
N ASN A 142 -12.72 -18.98 -13.36
CA ASN A 142 -12.82 -20.11 -14.30
C ASN A 142 -12.23 -19.78 -15.68
N GLY A 143 -12.14 -18.51 -16.04
CA GLY A 143 -11.60 -18.01 -17.30
C GLY A 143 -12.28 -16.73 -17.76
N TYR A 144 -11.80 -16.20 -18.88
CA TYR A 144 -12.40 -15.03 -19.54
C TYR A 144 -13.58 -15.45 -20.42
N TRP A 145 -14.60 -14.61 -20.45
CA TRP A 145 -15.80 -14.87 -21.23
C TRP A 145 -15.50 -14.88 -22.73
N ASN A 146 -15.85 -15.98 -23.41
CA ASN A 146 -15.61 -16.20 -24.84
C ASN A 146 -14.16 -15.99 -25.31
N ASP A 147 -13.17 -16.09 -24.40
CA ASP A 147 -11.76 -15.96 -24.75
C ASP A 147 -10.92 -17.11 -24.13
N PRO A 148 -10.98 -18.31 -24.75
CA PRO A 148 -10.20 -19.44 -24.28
C PRO A 148 -8.69 -19.24 -24.43
N GLN A 149 -8.27 -18.43 -25.42
CA GLN A 149 -6.85 -18.15 -25.64
C GLN A 149 -6.27 -17.29 -24.52
N ALA A 150 -6.93 -16.17 -24.15
CA ALA A 150 -6.51 -15.36 -23.03
C ALA A 150 -6.57 -16.16 -21.72
N THR A 151 -7.60 -17.03 -21.55
CA THR A 151 -7.70 -17.91 -20.41
C THR A 151 -6.52 -18.84 -20.27
N SER A 152 -6.14 -19.55 -21.35
CA SER A 152 -5.01 -20.48 -21.35
C SER A 152 -3.65 -19.79 -21.18
N ASN A 153 -3.52 -18.53 -21.59
CA ASN A 153 -2.33 -17.72 -21.37
C ASN A 153 -2.23 -17.24 -19.92
N THR A 154 -3.36 -17.01 -19.25
CA THR A 154 -3.42 -16.48 -17.88
C THR A 154 -3.42 -17.59 -16.84
N ILE A 155 -4.10 -18.72 -17.11
CA ILE A 155 -4.17 -19.86 -16.19
C ILE A 155 -3.33 -21.02 -16.77
N VAL A 156 -2.15 -21.21 -16.24
CA VAL A 156 -1.23 -22.27 -16.66
C VAL A 156 -1.02 -23.27 -15.54
N ASN A 157 -1.34 -24.54 -15.78
CA ASN A 157 -1.25 -25.62 -14.79
C ASN A 157 -1.96 -25.30 -13.46
N GLY A 158 -3.10 -24.64 -13.53
CA GLY A 158 -3.90 -24.24 -12.36
C GLY A 158 -3.36 -23.03 -11.58
N TRP A 159 -2.36 -22.32 -12.11
CA TRP A 159 -1.84 -21.11 -11.55
C TRP A 159 -2.21 -19.91 -12.41
N VAL A 160 -2.77 -18.88 -11.78
CA VAL A 160 -2.97 -17.58 -12.42
C VAL A 160 -1.64 -16.85 -12.49
N HIS A 161 -1.21 -16.49 -13.68
CA HIS A 161 -0.11 -15.59 -13.96
C HIS A 161 -0.62 -14.16 -13.82
N THR A 162 -0.24 -13.49 -12.72
CA THR A 162 -0.84 -12.19 -12.36
C THR A 162 -0.30 -11.03 -13.18
N GLY A 163 0.88 -11.19 -13.77
CA GLY A 163 1.62 -10.10 -14.42
C GLY A 163 2.21 -9.10 -13.42
N ASP A 164 2.08 -9.33 -12.12
CA ASP A 164 2.70 -8.51 -11.08
C ASP A 164 3.98 -9.20 -10.59
N ILE A 165 5.02 -8.42 -10.33
CA ILE A 165 6.31 -8.87 -9.79
C ILE A 165 6.33 -8.62 -8.29
N GLY A 166 6.87 -9.57 -7.53
CA GLY A 166 6.91 -9.42 -6.07
C GLY A 166 7.84 -10.38 -5.37
N GLU A 167 7.88 -10.23 -4.07
CA GLU A 167 8.70 -11.03 -3.17
C GLU A 167 8.00 -11.22 -1.81
N PHE A 168 8.40 -12.23 -1.06
CA PHE A 168 8.04 -12.36 0.35
C PHE A 168 9.16 -11.77 1.22
N ASP A 169 8.78 -11.09 2.31
CA ASP A 169 9.73 -10.73 3.34
C ASP A 169 9.97 -11.91 4.31
N GLU A 170 10.90 -11.73 5.26
CA GLU A 170 11.29 -12.74 6.26
C GLU A 170 10.14 -13.19 7.18
N GLU A 171 9.02 -12.49 7.18
CA GLU A 171 7.84 -12.79 7.99
C GLU A 171 6.63 -13.23 7.15
N ASP A 172 6.85 -13.65 5.90
CA ASP A 172 5.84 -14.09 4.94
C ASP A 172 4.81 -13.01 4.56
N TYR A 173 5.23 -11.74 4.55
CA TYR A 173 4.43 -10.67 3.96
C TYR A 173 4.75 -10.54 2.49
N LEU A 174 3.71 -10.56 1.65
CA LEU A 174 3.85 -10.32 0.22
C LEU A 174 4.08 -8.84 -0.05
N LYS A 175 5.06 -8.54 -0.90
CA LYS A 175 5.38 -7.21 -1.37
C LYS A 175 5.35 -7.20 -2.89
N ILE A 176 4.60 -6.27 -3.47
CA ILE A 176 4.60 -6.03 -4.91
C ILE A 176 5.71 -5.01 -5.20
N THR A 177 6.55 -5.34 -6.16
CA THR A 177 7.66 -4.46 -6.55
C THR A 177 7.39 -3.77 -7.85
N ASP A 178 6.68 -4.44 -8.78
CA ASP A 178 6.45 -3.95 -10.13
C ASP A 178 5.27 -4.61 -10.84
N ARG A 179 5.00 -4.16 -12.08
CA ARG A 179 4.20 -4.86 -13.07
C ARG A 179 5.07 -5.32 -14.23
N LYS A 180 4.98 -6.59 -14.58
CA LYS A 180 5.81 -7.24 -15.59
C LYS A 180 5.78 -6.51 -16.95
N LYS A 181 4.61 -6.08 -17.40
CA LYS A 181 4.40 -5.35 -18.66
C LYS A 181 4.79 -3.87 -18.61
N ASP A 182 4.94 -3.31 -17.40
CA ASP A 182 5.22 -1.88 -17.23
C ASP A 182 6.72 -1.64 -16.94
N ILE A 183 7.52 -2.71 -16.75
CA ILE A 183 8.97 -2.61 -16.57
C ILE A 183 9.61 -2.10 -17.86
N ILE A 184 10.34 -1.00 -17.74
CA ILE A 184 11.18 -0.47 -18.80
C ILE A 184 12.55 -1.14 -18.72
N VAL A 185 12.99 -1.73 -19.82
CA VAL A 185 14.36 -2.26 -19.94
C VAL A 185 15.21 -1.20 -20.65
N ASN A 186 16.20 -0.64 -19.94
CA ASN A 186 17.11 0.32 -20.54
C ASN A 186 18.12 -0.35 -21.49
N ALA A 187 18.90 0.44 -22.22
CA ALA A 187 19.92 -0.07 -23.14
C ALA A 187 21.04 -0.88 -22.45
N GLY A 188 21.22 -0.71 -21.15
CA GLY A 188 22.16 -1.46 -20.31
C GLY A 188 21.60 -2.80 -19.79
N GLY A 189 20.31 -3.08 -20.02
CA GLY A 189 19.63 -4.28 -19.52
C GLY A 189 19.06 -4.15 -18.11
N ASP A 190 19.11 -2.96 -17.50
CA ASP A 190 18.52 -2.75 -16.18
C ASP A 190 17.00 -2.60 -16.25
N ASN A 191 16.32 -3.22 -15.31
CA ASN A 191 14.88 -3.11 -15.14
C ASN A 191 14.54 -1.84 -14.34
N ILE A 192 13.84 -0.92 -14.97
CA ILE A 192 13.37 0.33 -14.37
C ILE A 192 11.87 0.21 -14.10
N SER A 193 11.46 0.48 -12.86
CA SER A 193 10.07 0.55 -12.44
C SER A 193 9.51 1.96 -12.65
N PRO A 194 8.65 2.19 -13.66
CA PRO A 194 8.02 3.49 -13.86
C PRO A 194 7.22 3.94 -12.67
N SER A 195 6.34 3.07 -12.17
CA SER A 195 5.44 3.38 -11.04
C SER A 195 6.17 3.81 -9.77
N ARG A 196 7.39 3.29 -9.55
CA ARG A 196 8.23 3.65 -8.39
C ARG A 196 8.83 5.05 -8.51
N ILE A 197 9.12 5.49 -9.73
CA ILE A 197 9.65 6.83 -10.00
C ILE A 197 8.49 7.83 -10.01
N GLU A 198 7.40 7.52 -10.70
CA GLU A 198 6.17 8.32 -10.76
C GLU A 198 5.62 8.60 -9.35
N ALA A 199 5.52 7.57 -8.51
CA ALA A 199 5.07 7.74 -7.13
C ALA A 199 5.93 8.70 -6.29
N LYS A 200 7.21 8.89 -6.64
CA LYS A 200 8.07 9.89 -6.00
C LYS A 200 7.84 11.29 -6.52
N LEU A 201 7.55 11.42 -7.81
CA LEU A 201 7.26 12.71 -8.44
C LEU A 201 5.87 13.23 -8.04
N ASP A 202 4.87 12.35 -8.01
CA ASP A 202 3.48 12.67 -7.68
C ASP A 202 3.25 13.10 -6.21
N ILE A 203 4.28 13.04 -5.36
CA ILE A 203 4.24 13.59 -4.00
C ILE A 203 4.36 15.13 -4.01
N GLU A 204 5.04 15.68 -5.03
CA GLU A 204 5.27 17.11 -5.12
C GLU A 204 3.95 17.84 -5.40
N PRO A 205 3.60 18.88 -4.62
CA PRO A 205 2.30 19.56 -4.72
C PRO A 205 2.03 20.20 -6.09
N GLU A 206 3.08 20.49 -6.83
CA GLU A 206 3.05 21.14 -8.15
C GLU A 206 2.81 20.13 -9.28
N ILE A 207 2.96 18.82 -9.01
CA ILE A 207 2.81 17.74 -9.99
C ILE A 207 1.46 17.09 -9.79
N ALA A 208 0.56 17.21 -10.77
CA ALA A 208 -0.75 16.58 -10.72
C ALA A 208 -0.68 15.07 -11.03
N GLN A 209 0.18 14.70 -11.96
CA GLN A 209 0.44 13.33 -12.38
C GLN A 209 1.74 13.29 -13.19
N SER A 210 2.52 12.23 -13.03
CA SER A 210 3.69 11.95 -13.85
C SER A 210 3.51 10.65 -14.64
N MET A 211 4.25 10.52 -15.75
CA MET A 211 4.33 9.30 -16.55
C MET A 211 5.76 9.12 -17.04
N LEU A 212 6.36 7.96 -16.69
CA LEU A 212 7.67 7.56 -17.18
C LEU A 212 7.50 6.64 -18.38
N TYR A 213 8.15 7.01 -19.48
CA TYR A 213 8.18 6.24 -20.71
C TYR A 213 9.60 6.12 -21.24
N GLY A 214 10.01 4.95 -21.73
CA GLY A 214 11.39 4.81 -22.18
C GLY A 214 11.84 3.42 -22.65
N ASP A 215 10.93 2.61 -23.18
CA ASP A 215 11.29 1.29 -23.70
C ASP A 215 12.33 1.38 -24.82
N PHE A 216 13.44 0.65 -24.66
CA PHE A 216 14.53 0.50 -25.62
C PHE A 216 15.11 1.81 -26.17
N LYS A 217 15.01 2.91 -25.41
CA LYS A 217 15.60 4.20 -25.82
C LYS A 217 16.97 4.38 -25.18
N ASN A 218 17.93 4.81 -26.02
CA ASN A 218 19.24 5.28 -25.56
C ASN A 218 19.08 6.68 -24.98
N TYR A 219 19.47 6.87 -23.72
CA TYR A 219 19.54 8.16 -23.05
C TYR A 219 20.97 8.39 -22.56
#